data_7d2ac05267f5b64d300aaf250fdfac77
#
_entry.id   7d2ac05267f5b64d300aaf250fdfac77
#
_cell.length_a   1.000
_cell.length_b   1.000
_cell.length_c   1.000
_cell.angle_alpha   90.00
_cell.angle_beta   90.00
_cell.angle_gamma   90.00
#
_symmetry.space_group_name_H-M   'P 1'
#
loop_
_entity.id
_entity.type
_entity.pdbx_description
1 polymer ?
#
loop_
_entity_poly.entity_id
_entity_poly.type
_entity_poly.pdbx_seq_one_letter_code
_entity_poly.pdbx_strand_id
1 'polypeptide(L)'
;MKDDVSLYAPSKMTMAQFDFNGKKVYYEIHGDKGEPILILNGIMMSTGSWKPFVKDFSRNNVMILVDFLDQGQSERMKESYNHKIQVALIDALLDVLPYDKVSIMGISYGGEVAIQYAVEHPERVRRLILANTAGRTSDWLRKIGDGWNEVAKKQDGYAYYLTTIPVIYSTEFFERESAWMESREETLKAYFSREDVLEALIRLTDSSRDYNYMDRLGEITCPTMIISASEDVLVPPTEQILLHQHIKNNTYVTINGSGHASMYENPSAFSALVLGFVNLGDEGIKI
;
A
#
# COMPACT_ATOMS: atom_id res chain seq x y z
N MET A 1 12.73 43.51 -5.35
CA MET A 1 11.89 42.39 -5.76
C MET A 1 11.47 41.68 -4.47
N LYS A 2 10.22 41.81 -4.10
CA LYS A 2 9.66 41.13 -2.93
C LYS A 2 9.25 39.75 -3.39
N ASP A 3 9.84 38.72 -2.78
CA ASP A 3 9.52 37.33 -3.04
C ASP A 3 8.06 37.07 -2.63
N ASP A 4 7.29 36.67 -3.63
CA ASP A 4 5.88 36.29 -3.50
C ASP A 4 5.81 34.86 -2.94
N VAL A 5 5.92 34.71 -1.62
CA VAL A 5 5.92 33.42 -0.88
C VAL A 5 4.51 33.00 -0.44
N SER A 6 3.48 33.52 -1.10
CA SER A 6 2.09 33.32 -0.64
C SER A 6 1.17 32.67 -1.66
N LEU A 7 1.54 31.53 -2.28
CA LEU A 7 0.65 30.82 -3.23
C LEU A 7 0.28 29.39 -2.83
N TYR A 8 0.51 28.94 -1.62
CA TYR A 8 0.00 27.63 -1.18
C TYR A 8 -0.78 27.78 0.12
N ALA A 9 -2.09 28.00 -0.02
CA ALA A 9 -2.98 27.67 1.07
C ALA A 9 -2.79 26.18 1.42
N PRO A 10 -2.70 25.79 2.71
CA PRO A 10 -2.59 24.37 3.07
C PRO A 10 -3.80 23.62 2.48
N SER A 11 -3.55 22.53 1.76
CA SER A 11 -4.60 21.65 1.27
C SER A 11 -5.50 21.28 2.46
N LYS A 12 -6.81 21.34 2.25
CA LYS A 12 -7.79 20.97 3.28
C LYS A 12 -7.49 19.55 3.72
N MET A 13 -7.20 19.37 5.01
CA MET A 13 -6.89 18.08 5.62
C MET A 13 -7.99 17.72 6.61
N THR A 14 -8.50 16.51 6.53
CA THR A 14 -9.42 15.93 7.51
C THR A 14 -8.81 14.65 8.05
N MET A 15 -8.64 14.56 9.35
CA MET A 15 -8.30 13.33 10.08
C MET A 15 -9.54 12.89 10.83
N ALA A 16 -9.93 11.64 10.70
CA ALA A 16 -11.13 11.12 11.32
C ALA A 16 -11.01 9.64 11.70
N GLN A 17 -11.95 9.19 12.48
CA GLN A 17 -12.16 7.79 12.78
C GLN A 17 -13.61 7.45 12.48
N PHE A 18 -13.85 6.25 11.99
CA PHE A 18 -15.20 5.69 11.89
C PHE A 18 -15.29 4.36 12.63
N ASP A 19 -16.50 3.98 12.98
CA ASP A 19 -16.76 2.67 13.62
C ASP A 19 -16.94 1.61 12.53
N PHE A 20 -16.13 0.56 12.63
CA PHE A 20 -16.26 -0.63 11.81
C PHE A 20 -16.50 -1.83 12.73
N ASN A 21 -17.75 -2.27 12.85
CA ASN A 21 -18.13 -3.39 13.71
C ASN A 21 -17.64 -3.26 15.16
N GLY A 22 -17.79 -2.07 15.76
CA GLY A 22 -17.34 -1.78 17.11
C GLY A 22 -15.84 -1.52 17.25
N LYS A 23 -15.12 -1.38 16.14
CA LYS A 23 -13.69 -1.07 16.11
C LYS A 23 -13.43 0.29 15.48
N LYS A 24 -12.51 1.05 16.08
CA LYS A 24 -12.12 2.36 15.55
C LYS A 24 -11.12 2.21 14.42
N VAL A 25 -11.46 2.73 13.26
CA VAL A 25 -10.60 2.77 12.07
C VAL A 25 -10.24 4.22 11.78
N TYR A 26 -8.94 4.47 11.64
CA TYR A 26 -8.39 5.80 11.37
C TYR A 26 -8.19 6.00 9.87
N TYR A 27 -8.54 7.19 9.37
CA TYR A 27 -8.29 7.61 8.00
C TYR A 27 -7.97 9.11 7.91
N GLU A 28 -7.36 9.51 6.80
CA GLU A 28 -7.04 10.89 6.47
C GLU A 28 -7.54 11.21 5.06
N ILE A 29 -8.01 12.45 4.86
CA ILE A 29 -8.34 12.98 3.53
C ILE A 29 -7.51 14.24 3.32
N HIS A 30 -6.76 14.28 2.23
CA HIS A 30 -5.95 15.40 1.81
C HIS A 30 -6.36 15.88 0.44
N GLY A 31 -6.58 17.21 0.28
CA GLY A 31 -7.13 17.80 -0.93
C GLY A 31 -8.65 17.85 -0.93
N ASP A 32 -9.21 18.60 -1.87
CA ASP A 32 -10.66 18.85 -1.97
C ASP A 32 -11.18 18.90 -3.42
N LYS A 33 -10.35 18.53 -4.38
CA LYS A 33 -10.70 18.55 -5.80
C LYS A 33 -10.04 17.41 -6.58
N GLY A 34 -10.62 17.09 -7.73
CA GLY A 34 -10.12 16.08 -8.65
C GLY A 34 -10.52 14.66 -8.24
N GLU A 35 -9.83 13.68 -8.80
CA GLU A 35 -10.15 12.26 -8.62
C GLU A 35 -9.80 11.77 -7.21
N PRO A 36 -10.70 11.03 -6.54
CA PRO A 36 -10.39 10.39 -5.27
C PRO A 36 -9.46 9.18 -5.49
N ILE A 37 -8.36 9.14 -4.74
CA ILE A 37 -7.39 8.05 -4.72
C ILE A 37 -7.36 7.47 -3.32
N LEU A 38 -7.87 6.26 -3.15
CA LEU A 38 -7.74 5.49 -1.92
C LEU A 38 -6.44 4.71 -1.94
N ILE A 39 -5.61 4.91 -0.91
CA ILE A 39 -4.29 4.28 -0.80
C ILE A 39 -4.31 3.22 0.29
N LEU A 40 -3.95 2.00 -0.08
CA LEU A 40 -3.92 0.81 0.77
C LEU A 40 -2.49 0.41 1.09
N ASN A 41 -2.21 0.34 2.38
CA ASN A 41 -0.87 0.16 2.95
C ASN A 41 -0.29 -1.24 2.75
N GLY A 42 1.03 -1.33 2.58
CA GLY A 42 1.78 -2.56 2.84
C GLY A 42 1.76 -2.92 4.33
N ILE A 43 2.21 -4.13 4.66
CA ILE A 43 2.03 -4.73 6.00
C ILE A 43 2.65 -3.91 7.16
N MET A 44 3.82 -3.29 6.95
CA MET A 44 4.55 -2.50 7.97
C MET A 44 4.31 -1.00 7.85
N MET A 45 3.29 -0.60 7.08
CA MET A 45 3.00 0.80 6.77
C MET A 45 1.82 1.34 7.59
N SER A 46 1.65 2.64 7.51
CA SER A 46 0.50 3.38 8.03
C SER A 46 0.26 4.64 7.19
N THR A 47 -0.78 5.39 7.49
CA THR A 47 -1.03 6.72 6.91
C THR A 47 0.20 7.61 7.01
N GLY A 48 0.96 7.50 8.10
CA GLY A 48 2.23 8.23 8.30
C GLY A 48 3.30 7.98 7.25
N SER A 49 3.29 6.82 6.61
CA SER A 49 4.23 6.44 5.54
C SER A 49 4.08 7.30 4.28
N TRP A 50 2.91 7.91 4.11
CA TRP A 50 2.56 8.69 2.93
C TRP A 50 2.82 10.20 3.05
N LYS A 51 3.26 10.68 4.22
CA LYS A 51 3.53 12.10 4.45
C LYS A 51 4.37 12.78 3.36
N PRO A 52 5.46 12.16 2.84
CA PRO A 52 6.25 12.77 1.77
C PRO A 52 5.48 12.97 0.46
N PHE A 53 4.42 12.20 0.23
CA PHE A 53 3.65 12.18 -1.01
C PHE A 53 2.42 13.08 -0.98
N VAL A 54 1.97 13.50 0.21
CA VAL A 54 0.73 14.27 0.39
C VAL A 54 0.67 15.49 -0.52
N LYS A 55 1.74 16.28 -0.58
CA LYS A 55 1.78 17.52 -1.37
C LYS A 55 1.50 17.28 -2.86
N ASP A 56 2.09 16.24 -3.43
CA ASP A 56 1.98 15.99 -4.86
C ASP A 56 0.67 15.25 -5.19
N PHE A 57 0.28 14.29 -4.36
CA PHE A 57 -0.95 13.53 -4.55
C PHE A 57 -2.21 14.37 -4.31
N SER A 58 -2.20 15.31 -3.35
CA SER A 58 -3.36 16.15 -3.05
C SER A 58 -3.45 17.44 -3.86
N ARG A 59 -2.49 17.71 -4.74
CA ARG A 59 -2.50 18.96 -5.55
C ARG A 59 -3.71 19.05 -6.49
N ASN A 60 -4.02 17.95 -7.17
CA ASN A 60 -5.08 17.87 -8.18
C ASN A 60 -5.99 16.64 -7.97
N ASN A 61 -5.89 15.97 -6.83
CA ASN A 61 -6.65 14.79 -6.47
C ASN A 61 -7.09 14.87 -5.01
N VAL A 62 -8.04 14.07 -4.62
CA VAL A 62 -8.36 13.82 -3.22
C VAL A 62 -7.62 12.54 -2.81
N MET A 63 -6.61 12.69 -1.96
CA MET A 63 -5.83 11.56 -1.43
C MET A 63 -6.50 11.06 -0.16
N ILE A 64 -6.95 9.82 -0.17
CA ILE A 64 -7.58 9.13 0.96
C ILE A 64 -6.61 8.08 1.48
N LEU A 65 -6.21 8.19 2.74
CA LEU A 65 -5.34 7.26 3.43
C LEU A 65 -6.14 6.53 4.51
N VAL A 66 -5.90 5.25 4.70
CA VAL A 66 -6.53 4.47 5.76
C VAL A 66 -5.49 3.60 6.44
N ASP A 67 -5.56 3.51 7.75
CA ASP A 67 -4.87 2.48 8.51
C ASP A 67 -5.80 1.25 8.60
N PHE A 68 -5.36 0.12 8.08
CA PHE A 68 -6.07 -1.14 8.30
C PHE A 68 -6.13 -1.49 9.79
N LEU A 69 -7.02 -2.38 10.18
CA LEU A 69 -6.95 -2.97 11.52
C LEU A 69 -5.54 -3.55 11.74
N ASP A 70 -5.00 -3.37 12.93
CA ASP A 70 -3.62 -3.69 13.30
C ASP A 70 -2.53 -2.74 12.72
N GLN A 71 -2.90 -1.69 11.98
CA GLN A 71 -1.95 -0.68 11.50
C GLN A 71 -2.15 0.67 12.18
N GLY A 72 -1.09 1.45 12.23
CA GLY A 72 -1.08 2.87 12.59
C GLY A 72 -1.92 3.23 13.82
N GLN A 73 -2.93 4.06 13.61
CA GLN A 73 -3.84 4.57 14.63
C GLN A 73 -5.19 3.82 14.65
N SER A 74 -5.39 2.83 13.79
CA SER A 74 -6.54 1.94 13.86
C SER A 74 -6.42 0.94 14.99
N GLU A 75 -7.56 0.42 15.44
CA GLU A 75 -7.63 -0.49 16.57
C GLU A 75 -6.85 -1.78 16.33
N ARG A 76 -6.16 -2.25 17.38
CA ARG A 76 -5.48 -3.54 17.39
C ARG A 76 -6.48 -4.67 17.56
N MET A 77 -6.34 -5.71 16.75
CA MET A 77 -7.12 -6.93 16.89
C MET A 77 -6.60 -7.77 18.06
N LYS A 78 -7.49 -8.56 18.65
CA LYS A 78 -7.13 -9.51 19.71
C LYS A 78 -7.05 -10.95 19.19
N GLU A 79 -7.76 -11.22 18.10
CA GLU A 79 -7.88 -12.55 17.50
C GLU A 79 -7.33 -12.55 16.08
N SER A 80 -6.95 -13.70 15.60
CA SER A 80 -6.53 -13.92 14.22
C SER A 80 -7.72 -13.69 13.26
N TYR A 81 -7.41 -13.21 12.07
CA TYR A 81 -8.38 -12.95 11.00
C TYR A 81 -7.74 -13.23 9.63
N ASN A 82 -8.52 -13.15 8.57
CA ASN A 82 -8.03 -13.18 7.20
C ASN A 82 -8.27 -11.84 6.48
N HIS A 83 -7.69 -11.66 5.32
CA HIS A 83 -7.80 -10.45 4.50
C HIS A 83 -9.22 -9.90 4.32
N LYS A 84 -10.24 -10.78 4.32
CA LYS A 84 -11.63 -10.36 4.05
C LYS A 84 -12.14 -9.31 5.03
N ILE A 85 -11.60 -9.27 6.24
CA ILE A 85 -11.97 -8.22 7.20
C ILE A 85 -11.52 -6.84 6.70
N GLN A 86 -10.34 -6.77 6.05
CA GLN A 86 -9.82 -5.52 5.50
C GLN A 86 -10.59 -5.12 4.23
N VAL A 87 -11.03 -6.09 3.42
CA VAL A 87 -11.91 -5.84 2.26
C VAL A 87 -13.23 -5.24 2.72
N ALA A 88 -13.87 -5.85 3.73
CA ALA A 88 -15.11 -5.32 4.32
C ALA A 88 -14.91 -3.95 5.00
N LEU A 89 -13.73 -3.69 5.58
CA LEU A 89 -13.39 -2.38 6.14
C LEU A 89 -13.33 -1.31 5.05
N ILE A 90 -12.76 -1.62 3.87
CA ILE A 90 -12.71 -0.68 2.74
C ILE A 90 -14.11 -0.36 2.24
N ASP A 91 -14.98 -1.35 2.14
CA ASP A 91 -16.37 -1.13 1.73
C ASP A 91 -17.10 -0.20 2.71
N ALA A 92 -16.99 -0.48 4.01
CA ALA A 92 -17.56 0.36 5.05
C ALA A 92 -16.96 1.79 5.07
N LEU A 93 -15.66 1.95 4.77
CA LEU A 93 -15.05 3.27 4.64
C LEU A 93 -15.66 4.05 3.47
N LEU A 94 -15.82 3.40 2.32
CA LEU A 94 -16.39 4.06 1.14
C LEU A 94 -17.87 4.41 1.33
N ASP A 95 -18.59 3.68 2.19
CA ASP A 95 -20.00 4.00 2.52
C ASP A 95 -20.15 5.28 3.37
N VAL A 96 -19.13 5.64 4.15
CA VAL A 96 -19.13 6.89 4.93
C VAL A 96 -18.52 8.08 4.17
N LEU A 97 -17.91 7.83 3.02
CA LEU A 97 -17.30 8.86 2.16
C LEU A 97 -18.25 9.28 1.02
N PRO A 98 -18.20 10.53 0.56
CA PRO A 98 -19.08 11.03 -0.50
C PRO A 98 -18.65 10.64 -1.91
N TYR A 99 -18.13 9.41 -2.09
CA TYR A 99 -17.61 8.94 -3.39
C TYR A 99 -18.24 7.61 -3.78
N ASP A 100 -18.97 7.57 -4.90
CA ASP A 100 -19.53 6.34 -5.45
C ASP A 100 -18.45 5.42 -6.00
N LYS A 101 -17.42 6.02 -6.62
CA LYS A 101 -16.25 5.30 -7.18
C LYS A 101 -14.96 6.03 -6.81
N VAL A 102 -13.91 5.24 -6.56
CA VAL A 102 -12.56 5.75 -6.30
C VAL A 102 -11.53 5.02 -7.16
N SER A 103 -10.41 5.67 -7.44
CA SER A 103 -9.21 4.96 -7.87
C SER A 103 -8.54 4.35 -6.63
N ILE A 104 -8.11 3.09 -6.72
CA ILE A 104 -7.47 2.38 -5.60
C ILE A 104 -6.01 2.12 -5.97
N MET A 105 -5.09 2.53 -5.10
CA MET A 105 -3.69 2.17 -5.19
C MET A 105 -3.34 1.31 -3.98
N GLY A 106 -2.97 0.05 -4.23
CA GLY A 106 -2.52 -0.87 -3.20
C GLY A 106 -1.06 -1.28 -3.41
N ILE A 107 -0.27 -1.22 -2.34
CA ILE A 107 1.11 -1.70 -2.34
C ILE A 107 1.25 -2.95 -1.48
N SER A 108 1.92 -4.00 -2.01
CA SER A 108 2.19 -5.24 -1.27
C SER A 108 0.90 -5.84 -0.71
N TYR A 109 0.79 -6.04 0.60
CA TYR A 109 -0.42 -6.46 1.32
C TYR A 109 -1.66 -5.65 0.93
N GLY A 110 -1.53 -4.32 0.83
CA GLY A 110 -2.63 -3.45 0.37
C GLY A 110 -3.04 -3.73 -1.07
N GLY A 111 -2.13 -4.20 -1.92
CA GLY A 111 -2.42 -4.66 -3.27
C GLY A 111 -3.23 -5.95 -3.29
N GLU A 112 -2.95 -6.88 -2.38
CA GLU A 112 -3.73 -8.11 -2.21
C GLU A 112 -5.19 -7.80 -1.78
N VAL A 113 -5.37 -6.85 -0.86
CA VAL A 113 -6.70 -6.35 -0.46
C VAL A 113 -7.38 -5.63 -1.63
N ALA A 114 -6.63 -4.80 -2.39
CA ALA A 114 -7.17 -4.08 -3.55
C ALA A 114 -7.65 -5.03 -4.66
N ILE A 115 -6.94 -6.12 -4.92
CA ILE A 115 -7.35 -7.17 -5.87
C ILE A 115 -8.68 -7.79 -5.43
N GLN A 116 -8.78 -8.20 -4.17
CA GLN A 116 -10.02 -8.78 -3.63
C GLN A 116 -11.18 -7.80 -3.75
N TYR A 117 -10.95 -6.54 -3.34
CA TYR A 117 -11.99 -5.50 -3.41
C TYR A 117 -12.43 -5.24 -4.85
N ALA A 118 -11.51 -5.14 -5.81
CA ALA A 118 -11.85 -4.90 -7.21
C ALA A 118 -12.61 -6.06 -7.87
N VAL A 119 -12.41 -7.28 -7.39
CA VAL A 119 -13.17 -8.45 -7.83
C VAL A 119 -14.57 -8.50 -7.20
N GLU A 120 -14.68 -8.15 -5.91
CA GLU A 120 -15.93 -8.27 -5.15
C GLU A 120 -16.84 -7.04 -5.33
N HIS A 121 -16.27 -5.85 -5.60
CA HIS A 121 -16.97 -4.55 -5.73
C HIS A 121 -16.53 -3.78 -7.00
N PRO A 122 -16.62 -4.38 -8.20
CA PRO A 122 -16.11 -3.76 -9.42
C PRO A 122 -16.78 -2.41 -9.75
N GLU A 123 -18.02 -2.19 -9.29
CA GLU A 123 -18.77 -0.94 -9.49
C GLU A 123 -18.20 0.23 -8.69
N ARG A 124 -17.43 -0.04 -7.61
CA ARG A 124 -16.84 0.97 -6.71
C ARG A 124 -15.42 1.38 -7.14
N VAL A 125 -14.79 0.64 -8.07
CA VAL A 125 -13.40 0.85 -8.50
C VAL A 125 -13.35 1.50 -9.87
N ARG A 126 -12.79 2.73 -9.93
CA ARG A 126 -12.61 3.45 -11.18
C ARG A 126 -11.35 2.99 -11.92
N ARG A 127 -10.22 2.99 -11.22
CA ARG A 127 -8.91 2.52 -11.69
C ARG A 127 -8.22 1.76 -10.56
N LEU A 128 -7.42 0.79 -10.93
CA LEU A 128 -6.67 -0.02 -9.97
C LEU A 128 -5.16 0.12 -10.22
N ILE A 129 -4.40 0.42 -9.19
CA ILE A 129 -2.94 0.44 -9.24
C ILE A 129 -2.42 -0.60 -8.26
N LEU A 130 -1.67 -1.56 -8.75
CA LEU A 130 -1.10 -2.67 -8.01
C LEU A 130 0.43 -2.54 -8.02
N ALA A 131 1.02 -2.15 -6.90
CA ALA A 131 2.46 -1.95 -6.78
C ALA A 131 3.09 -3.04 -5.91
N ASN A 132 4.15 -3.69 -6.43
CA ASN A 132 4.94 -4.68 -5.68
C ASN A 132 4.08 -5.71 -4.93
N THR A 133 3.07 -6.28 -5.61
CA THR A 133 2.08 -7.19 -5.02
C THR A 133 1.88 -8.42 -5.89
N ALA A 134 1.09 -9.37 -5.42
CA ALA A 134 0.82 -10.64 -6.08
C ALA A 134 -0.66 -11.01 -6.06
N GLY A 135 -1.07 -11.93 -6.91
CA GLY A 135 -2.43 -12.51 -6.91
C GLY A 135 -2.62 -13.65 -5.90
N ARG A 136 -1.55 -14.03 -5.22
CA ARG A 136 -1.53 -15.12 -4.24
C ARG A 136 -0.37 -14.97 -3.26
N THR A 137 -0.47 -15.59 -2.10
CA THR A 137 0.69 -15.81 -1.22
C THR A 137 1.45 -17.05 -1.72
N SER A 138 2.55 -16.81 -2.44
CA SER A 138 3.40 -17.89 -2.96
C SER A 138 4.09 -18.65 -1.81
N ASP A 139 4.61 -19.87 -2.08
CA ASP A 139 5.36 -20.63 -1.08
C ASP A 139 6.61 -19.88 -0.60
N TRP A 140 7.24 -19.09 -1.49
CA TRP A 140 8.34 -18.21 -1.16
C TRP A 140 7.93 -17.15 -0.13
N LEU A 141 6.86 -16.39 -0.42
CA LEU A 141 6.36 -15.33 0.47
C LEU A 141 5.88 -15.90 1.80
N ARG A 142 5.25 -17.07 1.78
CA ARG A 142 4.82 -17.79 2.99
C ARG A 142 6.00 -18.14 3.89
N LYS A 143 7.12 -18.61 3.31
CA LYS A 143 8.33 -18.95 4.09
C LYS A 143 9.02 -17.72 4.68
N ILE A 144 9.03 -16.61 3.97
CA ILE A 144 9.51 -15.33 4.53
C ILE A 144 8.61 -14.91 5.70
N GLY A 145 7.30 -14.94 5.52
CA GLY A 145 6.33 -14.61 6.57
C GLY A 145 6.45 -15.53 7.79
N ASP A 146 6.65 -16.85 7.61
CA ASP A 146 6.92 -17.78 8.69
C ASP A 146 8.17 -17.34 9.49
N GLY A 147 9.26 -16.98 8.80
CA GLY A 147 10.50 -16.49 9.42
C GLY A 147 10.29 -15.19 10.20
N TRP A 148 9.58 -14.23 9.63
CA TRP A 148 9.23 -12.99 10.31
C TRP A 148 8.42 -13.23 11.59
N ASN A 149 7.41 -14.09 11.52
CA ASN A 149 6.58 -14.42 12.66
C ASN A 149 7.37 -15.14 13.77
N GLU A 150 8.29 -16.05 13.41
CA GLU A 150 9.14 -16.71 14.41
C GLU A 150 10.07 -15.74 15.15
N VAL A 151 10.57 -14.70 14.47
CA VAL A 151 11.36 -13.65 15.12
C VAL A 151 10.46 -12.72 15.94
N ALA A 152 9.30 -12.32 15.41
CA ALA A 152 8.35 -11.47 16.14
C ALA A 152 7.87 -12.09 17.46
N LYS A 153 7.62 -13.41 17.51
CA LYS A 153 7.26 -14.16 18.72
C LYS A 153 8.31 -14.07 19.83
N LYS A 154 9.56 -13.80 19.48
CA LYS A 154 10.64 -13.62 20.47
C LYS A 154 10.68 -12.24 21.10
N GLN A 155 9.84 -11.31 20.63
CA GLN A 155 9.76 -9.92 21.09
C GLN A 155 11.10 -9.16 20.98
N ASP A 156 11.96 -9.57 20.04
CA ASP A 156 13.21 -8.90 19.72
C ASP A 156 13.03 -7.98 18.50
N GLY A 157 12.75 -6.72 18.76
CA GLY A 157 12.50 -5.71 17.71
C GLY A 157 13.71 -5.47 16.82
N TYR A 158 14.94 -5.62 17.32
CA TYR A 158 16.13 -5.48 16.50
C TYR A 158 16.35 -6.68 15.58
N ALA A 159 16.20 -7.90 16.09
CA ALA A 159 16.22 -9.09 15.25
C ALA A 159 15.12 -9.05 14.18
N TYR A 160 13.93 -8.53 14.52
CA TYR A 160 12.85 -8.32 13.55
C TYR A 160 13.26 -7.31 12.46
N TYR A 161 13.85 -6.18 12.83
CA TYR A 161 14.39 -5.21 11.88
C TYR A 161 15.40 -5.85 10.92
N LEU A 162 16.39 -6.56 11.45
CA LEU A 162 17.47 -7.19 10.66
C LEU A 162 16.97 -8.26 9.68
N THR A 163 15.86 -8.95 10.01
CA THR A 163 15.29 -10.00 9.16
C THR A 163 14.28 -9.48 8.14
N THR A 164 13.71 -8.30 8.37
CA THR A 164 12.65 -7.75 7.51
C THR A 164 13.15 -6.64 6.59
N ILE A 165 13.88 -5.67 7.11
CA ILE A 165 14.21 -4.46 6.36
C ILE A 165 15.20 -4.70 5.20
N PRO A 166 16.27 -5.53 5.33
CA PRO A 166 17.18 -5.75 4.21
C PRO A 166 16.56 -6.38 2.97
N VAL A 167 15.46 -7.14 3.10
CA VAL A 167 14.77 -7.75 1.95
C VAL A 167 13.71 -6.83 1.31
N ILE A 168 13.47 -5.67 1.91
CA ILE A 168 12.50 -4.68 1.40
C ILE A 168 13.15 -3.71 0.42
N TYR A 169 14.41 -3.35 0.63
CA TYR A 169 15.13 -2.39 -0.21
C TYR A 169 16.09 -3.09 -1.17
N SER A 170 16.35 -2.47 -2.33
CA SER A 170 17.43 -2.91 -3.21
C SER A 170 18.80 -2.72 -2.55
N THR A 171 19.77 -3.56 -2.90
CA THR A 171 21.13 -3.44 -2.38
C THR A 171 21.75 -2.10 -2.76
N GLU A 172 21.52 -1.64 -3.98
CA GLU A 172 22.05 -0.35 -4.45
C GLU A 172 21.49 0.82 -3.63
N PHE A 173 20.18 0.82 -3.35
CA PHE A 173 19.57 1.88 -2.52
C PHE A 173 20.11 1.84 -1.10
N PHE A 174 20.24 0.64 -0.52
CA PHE A 174 20.74 0.47 0.84
C PHE A 174 22.13 1.05 1.02
N GLU A 175 23.04 0.80 0.05
CA GLU A 175 24.40 1.34 0.07
C GLU A 175 24.45 2.87 -0.21
N ARG A 176 23.69 3.32 -1.22
CA ARG A 176 23.65 4.74 -1.60
C ARG A 176 23.05 5.63 -0.52
N GLU A 177 22.00 5.17 0.14
CA GLU A 177 21.26 5.94 1.13
C GLU A 177 21.55 5.46 2.57
N SER A 178 22.77 5.02 2.84
CA SER A 178 23.17 4.42 4.13
C SER A 178 22.83 5.31 5.33
N ALA A 179 23.09 6.62 5.27
CA ALA A 179 22.74 7.56 6.34
C ALA A 179 21.23 7.65 6.60
N TRP A 180 20.41 7.56 5.53
CA TRP A 180 18.97 7.52 5.68
C TRP A 180 18.51 6.18 6.27
N MET A 181 19.12 5.06 5.87
CA MET A 181 18.85 3.73 6.42
C MET A 181 19.18 3.66 7.90
N GLU A 182 20.34 4.21 8.33
CA GLU A 182 20.73 4.31 9.74
C GLU A 182 19.72 5.14 10.57
N SER A 183 19.28 6.28 10.04
CA SER A 183 18.26 7.11 10.69
C SER A 183 16.91 6.35 10.84
N ARG A 184 16.54 5.54 9.84
CA ARG A 184 15.32 4.72 9.90
C ARG A 184 15.48 3.53 10.84
N GLU A 185 16.67 2.95 10.94
CA GLU A 185 16.94 1.84 11.86
C GLU A 185 16.56 2.20 13.29
N GLU A 186 17.04 3.34 13.80
CA GLU A 186 16.71 3.80 15.15
C GLU A 186 15.19 3.93 15.37
N THR A 187 14.50 4.51 14.38
CA THR A 187 13.04 4.68 14.44
C THR A 187 12.29 3.34 14.39
N LEU A 188 12.67 2.47 13.47
CA LEU A 188 11.99 1.18 13.27
C LEU A 188 12.29 0.20 14.39
N LYS A 189 13.52 0.19 14.91
CA LYS A 189 13.90 -0.59 16.07
C LYS A 189 13.05 -0.23 17.29
N ALA A 190 12.87 1.06 17.57
CA ALA A 190 11.99 1.52 18.64
C ALA A 190 10.53 1.10 18.41
N TYR A 191 10.04 1.19 17.18
CA TYR A 191 8.69 0.78 16.81
C TYR A 191 8.48 -0.73 16.96
N PHE A 192 9.40 -1.56 16.45
CA PHE A 192 9.33 -3.03 16.53
C PHE A 192 9.64 -3.56 17.94
N SER A 193 10.18 -2.75 18.86
CA SER A 193 10.35 -3.16 20.26
C SER A 193 9.05 -3.11 21.07
N ARG A 194 7.95 -2.69 20.46
CA ARG A 194 6.63 -2.68 21.09
C ARG A 194 5.93 -4.02 20.87
N GLU A 195 5.52 -4.67 21.95
CA GLU A 195 4.81 -5.95 21.92
C GLU A 195 3.53 -5.89 21.06
N ASP A 196 2.71 -4.84 21.26
CA ASP A 196 1.46 -4.65 20.51
C ASP A 196 1.70 -4.54 18.99
N VAL A 197 2.85 -4.02 18.58
CA VAL A 197 3.24 -3.91 17.17
C VAL A 197 3.63 -5.27 16.60
N LEU A 198 4.48 -6.02 17.29
CA LEU A 198 4.91 -7.35 16.80
C LEU A 198 3.74 -8.32 16.73
N GLU A 199 2.84 -8.31 17.74
CA GLU A 199 1.61 -9.12 17.70
C GLU A 199 0.71 -8.74 16.52
N ALA A 200 0.55 -7.43 16.24
CA ALA A 200 -0.21 -6.95 15.11
C ALA A 200 0.41 -7.39 13.77
N LEU A 201 1.74 -7.32 13.65
CA LEU A 201 2.45 -7.77 12.45
C LEU A 201 2.33 -9.27 12.23
N ILE A 202 2.33 -10.08 13.30
CA ILE A 202 2.04 -11.52 13.20
C ILE A 202 0.64 -11.74 12.64
N ARG A 203 -0.39 -11.07 13.17
CA ARG A 203 -1.77 -11.22 12.69
C ARG A 203 -1.93 -10.76 11.24
N LEU A 204 -1.31 -9.64 10.85
CA LEU A 204 -1.31 -9.15 9.47
C LEU A 204 -0.65 -10.16 8.52
N THR A 205 0.53 -10.70 8.89
CA THR A 205 1.23 -11.72 8.10
C THR A 205 0.39 -12.98 7.95
N ASP A 206 -0.19 -13.47 9.04
CA ASP A 206 -1.02 -14.68 9.02
C ASP A 206 -2.34 -14.47 8.26
N SER A 207 -2.87 -13.24 8.24
CA SER A 207 -4.13 -12.94 7.55
C SER A 207 -4.06 -13.13 6.04
N SER A 208 -2.86 -13.04 5.45
CA SER A 208 -2.62 -13.25 4.01
C SER A 208 -2.19 -14.68 3.65
N ARG A 209 -2.01 -15.55 4.66
CA ARG A 209 -1.38 -16.87 4.49
C ARG A 209 -2.00 -17.73 3.38
N ASP A 210 -3.33 -17.75 3.32
CA ASP A 210 -4.10 -18.57 2.39
C ASP A 210 -4.70 -17.73 1.24
N TYR A 211 -4.18 -16.53 1.04
CA TYR A 211 -4.63 -15.64 -0.02
C TYR A 211 -4.30 -16.23 -1.40
N ASN A 212 -5.33 -16.39 -2.22
CA ASN A 212 -5.18 -16.79 -3.62
C ASN A 212 -6.41 -16.32 -4.43
N TYR A 213 -6.18 -15.37 -5.33
CA TYR A 213 -7.18 -14.83 -6.26
C TYR A 213 -6.79 -15.05 -7.73
N MET A 214 -5.80 -15.92 -8.00
CA MET A 214 -5.27 -16.15 -9.35
C MET A 214 -6.38 -16.48 -10.36
N ASP A 215 -7.30 -17.39 -10.01
CA ASP A 215 -8.39 -17.83 -10.88
C ASP A 215 -9.45 -16.74 -11.09
N ARG A 216 -9.47 -15.70 -10.26
CA ARG A 216 -10.44 -14.61 -10.29
C ARG A 216 -9.90 -13.30 -10.89
N LEU A 217 -8.60 -13.20 -11.19
CA LEU A 217 -7.98 -11.98 -11.73
C LEU A 217 -8.64 -11.51 -13.05
N GLY A 218 -9.15 -12.44 -13.85
CA GLY A 218 -9.90 -12.13 -15.07
C GLY A 218 -11.25 -11.45 -14.86
N GLU A 219 -11.77 -11.40 -13.62
CA GLU A 219 -13.00 -10.70 -13.24
C GLU A 219 -12.77 -9.20 -13.02
N ILE A 220 -11.51 -8.75 -12.88
CA ILE A 220 -11.18 -7.32 -12.76
C ILE A 220 -11.45 -6.63 -14.10
N THR A 221 -12.41 -5.71 -14.10
CA THR A 221 -12.89 -5.02 -15.31
C THR A 221 -12.36 -3.60 -15.46
N CYS A 222 -11.99 -2.95 -14.36
CA CYS A 222 -11.46 -1.58 -14.38
C CYS A 222 -10.07 -1.52 -15.02
N PRO A 223 -9.69 -0.37 -15.64
CA PRO A 223 -8.32 -0.15 -16.07
C PRO A 223 -7.35 -0.36 -14.91
N THR A 224 -6.31 -1.18 -15.13
CA THR A 224 -5.37 -1.57 -14.08
C THR A 224 -3.93 -1.21 -14.50
N MET A 225 -3.17 -0.60 -13.61
CA MET A 225 -1.72 -0.46 -13.74
C MET A 225 -1.02 -1.38 -12.75
N ILE A 226 -0.07 -2.14 -13.26
CA ILE A 226 0.78 -3.02 -12.45
C ILE A 226 2.18 -2.42 -12.42
N ILE A 227 2.64 -2.02 -11.25
CA ILE A 227 3.99 -1.47 -11.01
C ILE A 227 4.83 -2.56 -10.37
N SER A 228 5.87 -2.98 -11.08
CA SER A 228 6.89 -3.92 -10.63
C SER A 228 8.18 -3.18 -10.31
N ALA A 229 9.04 -3.77 -9.48
CA ALA A 229 10.40 -3.28 -9.23
C ALA A 229 11.40 -4.39 -9.54
N SER A 230 12.46 -4.08 -10.32
CA SER A 230 13.34 -5.11 -10.89
C SER A 230 14.15 -5.90 -9.84
N GLU A 231 14.41 -5.26 -8.68
CA GLU A 231 15.19 -5.84 -7.58
C GLU A 231 14.32 -6.29 -6.39
N ASP A 232 13.00 -6.42 -6.60
CA ASP A 232 12.10 -6.91 -5.56
C ASP A 232 12.31 -8.40 -5.31
N VAL A 233 12.97 -8.70 -4.19
CA VAL A 233 13.21 -10.10 -3.77
C VAL A 233 12.11 -10.63 -2.86
N LEU A 234 11.30 -9.74 -2.26
CA LEU A 234 10.20 -10.13 -1.38
C LEU A 234 9.00 -10.63 -2.18
N VAL A 235 8.55 -9.83 -3.15
CA VAL A 235 7.53 -10.22 -4.13
C VAL A 235 8.17 -10.11 -5.53
N PRO A 236 8.83 -11.16 -6.00
CA PRO A 236 9.62 -11.11 -7.23
C PRO A 236 8.80 -10.67 -8.45
N PRO A 237 9.42 -10.00 -9.44
CA PRO A 237 8.75 -9.55 -10.68
C PRO A 237 7.92 -10.62 -11.39
N THR A 238 8.26 -11.89 -11.21
CA THR A 238 7.51 -13.03 -11.76
C THR A 238 6.05 -13.08 -11.25
N GLU A 239 5.78 -12.64 -10.01
CA GLU A 239 4.41 -12.58 -9.48
C GLU A 239 3.62 -11.42 -10.11
N GLN A 240 4.25 -10.26 -10.38
CA GLN A 240 3.59 -9.17 -11.10
C GLN A 240 3.38 -9.50 -12.59
N ILE A 241 4.26 -10.29 -13.20
CA ILE A 241 4.06 -10.81 -14.56
C ILE A 241 2.84 -11.73 -14.60
N LEU A 242 2.60 -12.55 -13.58
CA LEU A 242 1.37 -13.35 -13.49
C LEU A 242 0.12 -12.46 -13.41
N LEU A 243 0.14 -11.36 -12.65
CA LEU A 243 -0.97 -10.39 -12.66
C LEU A 243 -1.20 -9.83 -14.07
N HIS A 244 -0.11 -9.44 -14.76
CA HIS A 244 -0.18 -8.92 -16.14
C HIS A 244 -0.80 -9.93 -17.12
N GLN A 245 -0.50 -11.20 -16.97
CA GLN A 245 -1.02 -12.26 -17.84
C GLN A 245 -2.50 -12.57 -17.62
N HIS A 246 -3.02 -12.34 -16.41
CA HIS A 246 -4.38 -12.76 -16.03
C HIS A 246 -5.39 -11.61 -15.98
N ILE A 247 -4.96 -10.38 -15.70
CA ILE A 247 -5.84 -9.19 -15.74
C ILE A 247 -5.94 -8.70 -17.19
N LYS A 248 -7.14 -8.63 -17.75
CA LYS A 248 -7.32 -8.34 -19.17
C LYS A 248 -7.00 -6.90 -19.57
N ASN A 249 -7.45 -5.93 -18.79
CA ASN A 249 -7.30 -4.51 -19.08
C ASN A 249 -6.21 -3.91 -18.20
N ASN A 250 -4.95 -4.16 -18.54
CA ASN A 250 -3.84 -3.70 -17.74
C ASN A 250 -2.67 -3.11 -18.53
N THR A 251 -1.90 -2.28 -17.85
CA THR A 251 -0.59 -1.77 -18.26
C THR A 251 0.44 -2.23 -17.24
N TYR A 252 1.50 -2.87 -17.69
CA TYR A 252 2.61 -3.33 -16.86
C TYR A 252 3.82 -2.41 -17.01
N VAL A 253 4.37 -1.94 -15.89
CA VAL A 253 5.54 -1.05 -15.86
C VAL A 253 6.53 -1.55 -14.81
N THR A 254 7.83 -1.51 -15.12
CA THR A 254 8.91 -1.85 -14.18
C THR A 254 9.69 -0.61 -13.79
N ILE A 255 9.84 -0.36 -12.50
CA ILE A 255 10.81 0.60 -11.96
C ILE A 255 12.14 -0.13 -11.80
N ASN A 256 13.08 0.17 -12.69
CA ASN A 256 14.38 -0.49 -12.68
C ASN A 256 15.26 -0.01 -11.52
N GLY A 257 16.06 -0.94 -10.97
CA GLY A 257 16.99 -0.67 -9.87
C GLY A 257 16.32 -0.42 -8.53
N SER A 258 15.04 -0.73 -8.39
CA SER A 258 14.31 -0.60 -7.12
C SER A 258 13.91 -1.96 -6.57
N GLY A 259 13.94 -2.08 -5.26
CA GLY A 259 13.42 -3.21 -4.49
C GLY A 259 11.92 -3.08 -4.17
N HIS A 260 11.47 -3.80 -3.14
CA HIS A 260 10.07 -3.84 -2.73
C HIS A 260 9.52 -2.47 -2.31
N ALA A 261 10.36 -1.62 -1.72
CA ALA A 261 9.99 -0.25 -1.33
C ALA A 261 10.13 0.76 -2.47
N SER A 262 9.77 0.40 -3.70
CA SER A 262 9.96 1.22 -4.91
C SER A 262 9.46 2.66 -4.77
N MET A 263 8.43 2.90 -3.97
CA MET A 263 7.91 4.22 -3.64
C MET A 263 8.93 5.12 -2.91
N TYR A 264 9.79 4.54 -2.07
CA TYR A 264 10.85 5.27 -1.35
C TYR A 264 12.15 5.31 -2.14
N GLU A 265 12.44 4.26 -2.90
CA GLU A 265 13.67 4.16 -3.67
C GLU A 265 13.66 5.04 -4.92
N ASN A 266 12.50 5.18 -5.55
CA ASN A 266 12.31 6.05 -6.70
C ASN A 266 10.96 6.80 -6.62
N PRO A 267 10.82 7.74 -5.65
CA PRO A 267 9.55 8.42 -5.38
C PRO A 267 9.02 9.22 -6.56
N SER A 268 9.90 9.79 -7.37
CA SER A 268 9.49 10.58 -8.54
C SER A 268 8.87 9.72 -9.63
N ALA A 269 9.49 8.58 -9.97
CA ALA A 269 8.94 7.66 -10.95
C ALA A 269 7.64 7.04 -10.45
N PHE A 270 7.60 6.59 -9.18
CA PHE A 270 6.41 6.03 -8.56
C PHE A 270 5.23 7.01 -8.61
N SER A 271 5.44 8.26 -8.15
CA SER A 271 4.40 9.29 -8.13
C SER A 271 3.92 9.65 -9.54
N ALA A 272 4.85 9.78 -10.50
CA ALA A 272 4.50 10.09 -11.89
C ALA A 272 3.63 9.00 -12.53
N LEU A 273 3.96 7.72 -12.29
CA LEU A 273 3.17 6.58 -12.77
C LEU A 273 1.76 6.58 -12.18
N VAL A 274 1.65 6.67 -10.86
CA VAL A 274 0.35 6.64 -10.17
C VAL A 274 -0.52 7.83 -10.59
N LEU A 275 0.00 9.06 -10.46
CA LEU A 275 -0.77 10.27 -10.77
C LEU A 275 -1.07 10.41 -12.27
N GLY A 276 -0.13 10.02 -13.13
CA GLY A 276 -0.35 9.98 -14.57
C GLY A 276 -1.50 9.03 -14.92
N PHE A 277 -1.51 7.82 -14.37
CA PHE A 277 -2.53 6.83 -14.65
C PHE A 277 -3.91 7.21 -14.11
N VAL A 278 -3.98 7.72 -12.87
CA VAL A 278 -5.25 8.14 -12.25
C VAL A 278 -5.90 9.27 -13.03
N ASN A 279 -5.10 10.20 -13.56
CA ASN A 279 -5.59 11.40 -14.25
C ASN A 279 -5.72 11.25 -15.77
N LEU A 280 -5.51 10.06 -16.34
CA LEU A 280 -5.83 9.79 -17.73
C LEU A 280 -7.33 9.96 -17.97
N GLY A 281 -7.71 10.68 -19.04
CA GLY A 281 -9.10 10.74 -19.48
C GLY A 281 -9.65 9.35 -19.83
N ASP A 282 -10.94 9.13 -19.63
CA ASP A 282 -11.57 7.83 -19.91
C ASP A 282 -11.56 7.48 -21.41
N GLU A 283 -11.45 8.49 -22.28
CA GLU A 283 -11.38 8.31 -23.74
C GLU A 283 -9.95 8.04 -24.26
N GLY A 284 -8.94 8.09 -23.40
CA GLY A 284 -7.53 8.02 -23.81
C GLY A 284 -7.09 9.20 -24.68
N ILE A 285 -5.85 9.13 -25.18
CA ILE A 285 -5.34 10.11 -26.15
C ILE A 285 -5.77 9.67 -27.54
N LYS A 286 -6.61 10.46 -28.20
CA LYS A 286 -6.93 10.27 -29.62
C LYS A 286 -5.83 10.92 -30.44
N ILE A 287 -5.09 10.13 -31.21
CA ILE A 287 -4.08 10.59 -32.17
C ILE A 287 -4.74 10.77 -33.55
#